data_11c81626db98d2407981a3f20b9c3aa4
#
_entry.id   11c81626db98d2407981a3f20b9c3aa4
#
_cell.length_a   1.000
_cell.length_b   1.000
_cell.length_c   1.000
_cell.angle_alpha   90.00
_cell.angle_beta   90.00
_cell.angle_gamma   90.00
#
_symmetry.space_group_name_H-M   'P 1'
#
loop_
_entity.id
_entity.type
_entity.pdbx_description
1 polymer ?
#
loop_
_entity_poly.entity_id
_entity_poly.type
_entity_poly.pdbx_seq_one_letter_code
_entity_poly.pdbx_strand_id
1 'polypeptide(L)'
;PTLSLTQDSALPYNFQFNAANNVEVRRAEVNAYIQANVVRDMIMQYAPTHPVIPGQTEFRVNVAVSGTCNAFYDGSSINFYNSGGGCANTAFYDVVHHEYGHHVVATGGSGQGQYGEGMSDCMGVLLSDQPILGFGFQNNCNAGIRSANNTLQYPCSQAIHTCGQLISGCLWDTRNELVNAGVSNYRDLLKLWCLNSVRLHRGDLIAPNITIDWLVLDDNDANLNNGTPHYQYINAGFSRHNMPGPAIVGLDFSFPDGLPTNLAPDRTNTIRFDVLPLAAQPEPNSGRIGYRVNGGAVSYVTATQIAPNQYTVDLPPIACNQRVDYFFTARAQDNSNWSSPAGAPTAAYAAVTNYEPTPVRLADNFQTNLGWAVTNGTGLTAGSWQRAI
;
A
#
# COMPACT_ATOMS: atom_id res chain seq x y z
N PRO A 1 -23.79 7.21 37.96
CA PRO A 1 -24.06 6.41 39.14
C PRO A 1 -22.94 5.43 39.40
N THR A 2 -22.44 5.43 40.63
CA THR A 2 -21.40 4.49 41.05
C THR A 2 -22.08 3.25 41.61
N LEU A 3 -21.84 2.08 41.00
CA LEU A 3 -22.20 0.80 41.57
C LEU A 3 -21.11 0.45 42.59
N SER A 4 -21.49 0.42 43.87
CA SER A 4 -20.58 0.01 44.95
C SER A 4 -21.21 -1.19 45.66
N LEU A 5 -20.44 -2.26 45.79
CA LEU A 5 -20.79 -3.44 46.59
C LEU A 5 -19.61 -3.71 47.52
N THR A 6 -19.93 -3.72 48.83
CA THR A 6 -18.96 -4.08 49.85
C THR A 6 -19.40 -5.39 50.48
N GLN A 7 -18.47 -6.34 50.63
CA GLN A 7 -18.78 -7.62 51.25
C GLN A 7 -17.59 -8.09 52.13
N ASP A 8 -17.93 -8.59 53.31
CA ASP A 8 -17.00 -8.82 54.44
C ASP A 8 -16.46 -10.26 54.57
N SER A 9 -16.44 -11.07 53.52
CA SER A 9 -15.95 -12.44 53.58
C SER A 9 -15.00 -12.87 52.48
N ALA A 10 -14.19 -13.86 52.73
CA ALA A 10 -13.00 -14.23 51.94
C ALA A 10 -13.24 -15.27 50.82
N LEU A 11 -14.43 -15.41 50.27
CA LEU A 11 -14.73 -16.43 49.25
C LEU A 11 -15.23 -15.85 47.94
N PRO A 12 -15.18 -16.60 46.81
CA PRO A 12 -15.54 -16.07 45.50
C PRO A 12 -16.97 -15.51 45.50
N TYR A 13 -17.08 -14.24 45.13
CA TYR A 13 -18.32 -13.52 45.06
C TYR A 13 -18.92 -13.57 43.66
N ASN A 14 -20.22 -13.79 43.59
CA ASN A 14 -21.02 -13.56 42.40
C ASN A 14 -21.71 -12.20 42.53
N PHE A 15 -21.10 -11.14 42.03
CA PHE A 15 -21.71 -9.82 42.01
C PHE A 15 -22.75 -9.74 40.91
N GLN A 16 -24.02 -9.73 41.26
CA GLN A 16 -25.15 -9.57 40.35
C GLN A 16 -25.67 -8.12 40.41
N PHE A 17 -25.34 -7.36 39.37
CA PHE A 17 -25.90 -6.04 39.15
C PHE A 17 -27.14 -6.14 38.25
N ASN A 18 -28.30 -5.72 38.71
CA ASN A 18 -29.56 -5.81 37.95
C ASN A 18 -29.96 -7.27 37.64
N ALA A 19 -29.99 -8.14 38.66
CA ALA A 19 -30.32 -9.55 38.52
C ALA A 19 -31.69 -9.80 37.83
N ALA A 20 -32.65 -8.95 38.05
CA ALA A 20 -33.97 -9.00 37.38
C ALA A 20 -33.94 -8.47 35.92
N ASN A 21 -32.83 -7.90 35.49
CA ASN A 21 -32.63 -7.34 34.13
C ASN A 21 -33.75 -6.39 33.67
N ASN A 22 -34.37 -5.62 34.59
CA ASN A 22 -35.53 -4.78 34.34
C ASN A 22 -35.25 -3.26 34.40
N VAL A 23 -34.01 -2.86 34.72
CA VAL A 23 -33.61 -1.45 34.79
C VAL A 23 -32.75 -1.12 33.60
N GLU A 24 -33.26 -0.33 32.67
CA GLU A 24 -32.61 0.02 31.41
C GLU A 24 -31.22 0.64 31.62
N VAL A 25 -31.10 1.66 32.46
CA VAL A 25 -29.84 2.35 32.70
C VAL A 25 -28.77 1.41 33.26
N ARG A 26 -29.13 0.44 34.08
CA ARG A 26 -28.20 -0.53 34.63
C ARG A 26 -27.70 -1.52 33.58
N ARG A 27 -28.59 -1.92 32.64
CA ARG A 27 -28.15 -2.72 31.47
C ARG A 27 -27.18 -1.96 30.61
N ALA A 28 -27.48 -0.68 30.35
CA ALA A 28 -26.60 0.20 29.57
C ALA A 28 -25.24 0.39 30.23
N GLU A 29 -25.18 0.65 31.55
CA GLU A 29 -23.92 0.77 32.29
C GLU A 29 -23.04 -0.49 32.20
N VAL A 30 -23.62 -1.64 32.51
CA VAL A 30 -22.89 -2.91 32.51
C VAL A 30 -22.42 -3.26 31.10
N ASN A 31 -23.31 -3.14 30.11
CA ASN A 31 -22.98 -3.49 28.74
C ASN A 31 -21.92 -2.55 28.15
N ALA A 32 -22.06 -1.24 28.32
CA ALA A 32 -21.08 -0.28 27.84
C ALA A 32 -19.71 -0.48 28.48
N TYR A 33 -19.65 -0.75 29.79
CA TYR A 33 -18.41 -1.08 30.49
C TYR A 33 -17.73 -2.33 29.91
N ILE A 34 -18.49 -3.42 29.76
CA ILE A 34 -17.94 -4.69 29.23
C ILE A 34 -17.45 -4.47 27.80
N GLN A 35 -18.27 -3.90 26.93
CA GLN A 35 -17.96 -3.78 25.52
C GLN A 35 -16.81 -2.80 25.24
N ALA A 36 -16.70 -1.71 25.99
CA ALA A 36 -15.54 -0.82 25.90
C ALA A 36 -14.22 -1.53 26.28
N ASN A 37 -14.25 -2.37 27.32
CA ASN A 37 -13.09 -3.18 27.68
C ASN A 37 -12.77 -4.25 26.62
N VAL A 38 -13.75 -4.87 25.98
CA VAL A 38 -13.55 -5.83 24.89
C VAL A 38 -12.79 -5.17 23.73
N VAL A 39 -13.16 -3.95 23.31
CA VAL A 39 -12.40 -3.22 22.27
C VAL A 39 -10.99 -2.89 22.76
N ARG A 40 -10.86 -2.37 23.99
CA ARG A 40 -9.57 -2.06 24.58
C ARG A 40 -8.64 -3.28 24.59
N ASP A 41 -9.14 -4.42 25.03
CA ASP A 41 -8.34 -5.65 25.10
C ASP A 41 -7.91 -6.12 23.71
N MET A 42 -8.76 -5.98 22.69
CA MET A 42 -8.37 -6.21 21.30
C MET A 42 -7.23 -5.28 20.85
N ILE A 43 -7.30 -3.98 21.18
CA ILE A 43 -6.21 -3.04 20.87
C ILE A 43 -4.93 -3.43 21.60
N MET A 44 -5.01 -3.77 22.88
CA MET A 44 -3.86 -4.21 23.68
C MET A 44 -3.18 -5.45 23.09
N GLN A 45 -3.94 -6.35 22.50
CA GLN A 45 -3.43 -7.57 21.91
C GLN A 45 -2.81 -7.35 20.52
N TYR A 46 -3.48 -6.60 19.63
CA TYR A 46 -3.11 -6.53 18.20
C TYR A 46 -2.44 -5.22 17.78
N ALA A 47 -2.57 -4.16 18.58
CA ALA A 47 -1.93 -2.87 18.37
C ALA A 47 -1.31 -2.32 19.67
N PRO A 48 -0.44 -3.07 20.35
CA PRO A 48 0.12 -2.68 21.66
C PRO A 48 0.98 -1.41 21.61
N THR A 49 1.36 -0.97 20.42
CA THR A 49 2.10 0.28 20.17
C THR A 49 1.21 1.46 19.83
N HIS A 50 -0.12 1.33 19.97
CA HIS A 50 -1.05 2.44 19.78
C HIS A 50 -0.68 3.60 20.73
N PRO A 51 -0.64 4.89 20.27
CA PRO A 51 -0.02 5.98 21.03
C PRO A 51 -0.65 6.26 22.40
N VAL A 52 -1.94 5.99 22.56
CA VAL A 52 -2.70 6.40 23.76
C VAL A 52 -3.27 5.20 24.53
N ILE A 53 -4.00 4.32 23.88
CA ILE A 53 -4.83 3.30 24.55
C ILE A 53 -4.03 2.38 25.48
N PRO A 54 -2.82 1.89 25.15
CA PRO A 54 -2.05 1.02 26.05
C PRO A 54 -1.68 1.70 27.37
N GLY A 55 -1.45 3.00 27.36
CA GLY A 55 -1.12 3.78 28.57
C GLY A 55 -2.32 4.42 29.27
N GLN A 56 -3.52 4.29 28.68
CA GLN A 56 -4.72 4.93 29.22
C GLN A 56 -5.31 4.14 30.39
N THR A 57 -5.33 4.73 31.57
CA THR A 57 -5.87 4.10 32.79
C THR A 57 -7.37 4.33 32.96
N GLU A 58 -7.90 5.42 32.40
CA GLU A 58 -9.32 5.79 32.48
C GLU A 58 -9.82 6.26 31.12
N PHE A 59 -11.03 5.82 30.77
CA PHE A 59 -11.77 6.33 29.62
C PHE A 59 -13.24 6.48 29.99
N ARG A 60 -13.80 7.66 29.74
CA ARG A 60 -15.16 7.98 30.14
C ARG A 60 -16.17 7.39 29.16
N VAL A 61 -17.13 6.65 29.71
CA VAL A 61 -18.28 6.09 29.00
C VAL A 61 -19.56 6.57 29.65
N ASN A 62 -20.34 7.39 28.96
CA ASN A 62 -21.56 7.96 29.44
C ASN A 62 -22.78 7.23 28.85
N VAL A 63 -23.70 6.78 29.71
CA VAL A 63 -24.96 6.17 29.29
C VAL A 63 -26.13 7.02 29.77
N ALA A 64 -27.32 6.75 29.24
CA ALA A 64 -28.52 7.50 29.57
C ALA A 64 -28.38 9.01 29.30
N VAL A 65 -27.62 9.36 28.27
CA VAL A 65 -27.51 10.73 27.78
C VAL A 65 -28.86 11.16 27.20
N SER A 66 -29.22 12.43 27.37
CA SER A 66 -30.48 12.96 26.87
C SER A 66 -30.50 12.96 25.34
N GLY A 67 -31.47 12.27 24.75
CA GLY A 67 -31.64 12.07 23.32
C GLY A 67 -32.09 10.66 23.01
N THR A 68 -32.32 10.37 21.73
CA THR A 68 -32.71 9.05 21.21
C THR A 68 -32.10 8.81 19.85
N CYS A 69 -31.97 7.56 19.43
CA CYS A 69 -31.58 7.16 18.09
C CYS A 69 -30.16 7.63 17.68
N ASN A 70 -29.24 7.84 18.62
CA ASN A 70 -27.85 8.15 18.34
C ASN A 70 -26.92 7.72 19.48
N ALA A 71 -25.63 7.65 19.16
CA ALA A 71 -24.49 7.62 20.08
C ALA A 71 -23.42 8.52 19.48
N PHE A 72 -22.41 8.94 20.24
CA PHE A 72 -21.35 9.78 19.69
C PHE A 72 -20.07 9.75 20.55
N TYR A 73 -18.96 9.92 19.89
CA TYR A 73 -17.65 10.26 20.47
C TYR A 73 -17.48 11.79 20.47
N ASP A 74 -17.08 12.37 21.59
CA ASP A 74 -16.92 13.83 21.74
C ASP A 74 -15.45 14.29 21.80
N GLY A 75 -14.49 13.40 21.53
CA GLY A 75 -13.07 13.66 21.65
C GLY A 75 -12.48 13.24 23.01
N SER A 76 -13.30 12.99 24.02
CA SER A 76 -12.89 12.63 25.37
C SER A 76 -13.70 11.49 26.00
N SER A 77 -14.86 11.22 25.47
CA SER A 77 -15.80 10.19 25.97
C SER A 77 -16.64 9.62 24.84
N ILE A 78 -17.20 8.43 25.07
CA ILE A 78 -18.28 7.86 24.25
C ILE A 78 -19.61 7.97 24.98
N ASN A 79 -20.66 8.30 24.24
CA ASN A 79 -21.92 8.77 24.81
C ASN A 79 -23.12 8.06 24.16
N PHE A 80 -24.00 7.46 24.99
CA PHE A 80 -25.10 6.62 24.54
C PHE A 80 -26.44 7.14 25.00
N TYR A 81 -27.40 7.24 24.06
CA TYR A 81 -28.74 7.75 24.32
C TYR A 81 -29.66 6.66 24.86
N ASN A 82 -30.72 7.13 25.57
CA ASN A 82 -31.81 6.28 26.04
C ASN A 82 -32.60 5.65 24.89
N SER A 83 -33.35 4.61 25.22
CA SER A 83 -34.40 4.11 24.33
C SER A 83 -35.48 5.15 24.10
N GLY A 84 -36.03 5.20 22.89
CA GLY A 84 -37.06 6.12 22.49
C GLY A 84 -36.98 6.50 21.02
N GLY A 85 -37.94 7.28 20.51
CA GLY A 85 -37.92 7.72 19.11
C GLY A 85 -37.95 6.58 18.08
N GLY A 86 -38.36 5.40 18.46
CA GLY A 86 -38.33 4.21 17.61
C GLY A 86 -37.02 3.39 17.68
N CYS A 87 -36.08 3.78 18.56
CA CYS A 87 -34.81 3.13 18.74
C CYS A 87 -34.64 2.44 20.10
N ALA A 88 -33.86 1.41 20.18
CA ALA A 88 -33.38 0.83 21.42
C ALA A 88 -32.43 1.78 22.16
N ASN A 89 -32.12 1.50 23.42
CA ASN A 89 -30.97 2.14 24.10
C ASN A 89 -29.70 1.82 23.34
N THR A 90 -28.91 2.84 23.05
CA THR A 90 -27.77 2.69 22.11
C THR A 90 -26.51 2.13 22.75
N ALA A 91 -26.49 1.92 24.07
CA ALA A 91 -25.35 1.30 24.76
C ALA A 91 -25.35 -0.22 24.60
N PHE A 92 -25.32 -0.73 23.35
CA PHE A 92 -25.20 -2.16 23.08
C PHE A 92 -23.97 -2.46 22.18
N TYR A 93 -23.56 -3.73 22.12
CA TYR A 93 -22.21 -4.18 21.82
C TYR A 93 -21.56 -3.51 20.59
N ASP A 94 -22.16 -3.60 19.40
CA ASP A 94 -21.53 -3.10 18.18
C ASP A 94 -21.57 -1.55 18.05
N VAL A 95 -22.55 -0.89 18.68
CA VAL A 95 -22.56 0.57 18.79
C VAL A 95 -21.47 1.05 19.75
N VAL A 96 -21.25 0.34 20.87
CA VAL A 96 -20.13 0.66 21.78
C VAL A 96 -18.79 0.45 21.09
N HIS A 97 -18.66 -0.61 20.27
CA HIS A 97 -17.48 -0.86 19.48
C HIS A 97 -17.21 0.27 18.47
N HIS A 98 -18.27 0.73 17.79
CA HIS A 98 -18.18 1.82 16.82
C HIS A 98 -17.72 3.12 17.49
N GLU A 99 -18.38 3.56 18.55
CA GLU A 99 -18.00 4.80 19.25
C GLU A 99 -16.56 4.73 19.83
N TYR A 100 -16.17 3.58 20.36
CA TYR A 100 -14.78 3.38 20.80
C TYR A 100 -13.80 3.39 19.61
N GLY A 101 -14.25 2.96 18.43
CA GLY A 101 -13.50 3.05 17.18
C GLY A 101 -13.10 4.48 16.84
N HIS A 102 -13.98 5.46 17.02
CA HIS A 102 -13.66 6.87 16.87
C HIS A 102 -12.53 7.31 17.81
N HIS A 103 -12.54 6.84 19.06
CA HIS A 103 -11.45 7.09 20.00
C HIS A 103 -10.11 6.48 19.51
N VAL A 104 -10.12 5.25 19.00
CA VAL A 104 -8.95 4.59 18.42
C VAL A 104 -8.38 5.41 17.26
N VAL A 105 -9.23 5.85 16.33
CA VAL A 105 -8.84 6.63 15.15
C VAL A 105 -8.27 7.98 15.55
N ALA A 106 -8.99 8.74 16.40
CA ALA A 106 -8.55 10.07 16.85
C ALA A 106 -7.20 10.02 17.55
N THR A 107 -7.05 9.09 18.49
CA THR A 107 -5.82 8.95 19.29
C THR A 107 -4.69 8.23 18.54
N GLY A 108 -5.00 7.53 17.46
CA GLY A 108 -4.03 6.98 16.50
C GLY A 108 -3.44 8.03 15.57
N GLY A 109 -4.05 9.22 15.48
CA GLY A 109 -3.57 10.34 14.68
C GLY A 109 -4.16 10.43 13.28
N SER A 110 -5.27 9.71 13.01
CA SER A 110 -6.06 9.83 11.78
C SER A 110 -7.27 10.76 11.98
N GLY A 111 -7.87 11.19 10.87
CA GLY A 111 -9.04 12.04 10.85
C GLY A 111 -10.35 11.28 11.05
N GLN A 112 -11.41 12.01 11.39
CA GLN A 112 -12.69 11.40 11.73
C GLN A 112 -13.58 11.15 10.49
N GLY A 113 -13.92 12.07 9.70
CA GLY A 113 -14.74 12.01 8.48
C GLY A 113 -15.17 10.61 7.98
N GLN A 114 -15.04 10.38 6.71
CA GLN A 114 -15.34 9.07 6.09
C GLN A 114 -14.45 7.95 6.67
N TYR A 115 -13.17 8.25 6.89
CA TYR A 115 -12.23 7.27 7.42
C TYR A 115 -12.59 6.86 8.85
N GLY A 116 -12.87 7.84 9.71
CA GLY A 116 -13.26 7.56 11.10
C GLY A 116 -14.52 6.69 11.19
N GLU A 117 -15.56 7.01 10.41
CA GLU A 117 -16.78 6.21 10.34
C GLU A 117 -16.51 4.76 9.89
N GLY A 118 -15.72 4.61 8.82
CA GLY A 118 -15.41 3.30 8.29
C GLY A 118 -14.60 2.44 9.24
N MET A 119 -13.59 3.02 9.88
CA MET A 119 -12.76 2.32 10.86
C MET A 119 -13.55 1.98 12.13
N SER A 120 -14.50 2.84 12.53
CA SER A 120 -15.40 2.57 13.64
C SER A 120 -16.33 1.38 13.34
N ASP A 121 -16.89 1.31 12.15
CA ASP A 121 -17.64 0.13 11.69
C ASP A 121 -16.77 -1.14 11.67
N CYS A 122 -15.51 -1.03 11.28
CA CYS A 122 -14.58 -2.17 11.30
C CYS A 122 -14.41 -2.77 12.70
N MET A 123 -14.46 -1.97 13.78
CA MET A 123 -14.35 -2.51 15.16
C MET A 123 -15.48 -3.52 15.45
N GLY A 124 -16.72 -3.19 15.04
CA GLY A 124 -17.86 -4.10 15.18
C GLY A 124 -17.67 -5.38 14.36
N VAL A 125 -17.22 -5.27 13.11
CA VAL A 125 -16.98 -6.41 12.22
C VAL A 125 -15.86 -7.32 12.74
N LEU A 126 -14.74 -6.75 13.19
CA LEU A 126 -13.58 -7.50 13.72
C LEU A 126 -13.92 -8.30 14.97
N LEU A 127 -14.78 -7.77 15.83
CA LEU A 127 -15.17 -8.44 17.07
C LEU A 127 -16.27 -9.49 16.85
N SER A 128 -17.30 -9.16 16.05
CA SER A 128 -18.45 -10.04 15.83
C SER A 128 -18.20 -11.13 14.78
N ASP A 129 -17.32 -10.88 13.81
CA ASP A 129 -17.16 -11.64 12.57
C ASP A 129 -18.47 -11.72 11.77
N GLN A 130 -19.25 -10.63 11.82
CA GLN A 130 -20.52 -10.46 11.10
C GLN A 130 -20.50 -9.17 10.30
N PRO A 131 -21.14 -9.14 9.10
CA PRO A 131 -21.11 -7.94 8.27
C PRO A 131 -22.14 -6.90 8.67
N ILE A 132 -23.16 -7.27 9.43
CA ILE A 132 -24.25 -6.37 9.80
C ILE A 132 -23.93 -5.67 11.10
N LEU A 133 -24.12 -4.36 11.12
CA LEU A 133 -23.91 -3.47 12.26
C LEU A 133 -25.23 -2.87 12.74
N GLY A 134 -25.37 -2.69 14.05
CA GLY A 134 -26.53 -2.08 14.66
C GLY A 134 -27.79 -2.95 14.62
N PHE A 135 -27.68 -4.28 14.74
CA PHE A 135 -28.84 -5.14 14.88
C PHE A 135 -29.70 -4.71 16.09
N GLY A 136 -30.96 -4.48 15.85
CA GLY A 136 -31.89 -4.04 16.88
C GLY A 136 -31.90 -2.54 17.19
N PHE A 137 -31.03 -1.75 16.54
CA PHE A 137 -30.92 -0.31 16.76
C PHE A 137 -32.29 0.39 16.64
N GLN A 138 -33.05 0.07 15.60
CA GLN A 138 -34.39 0.58 15.35
C GLN A 138 -35.50 -0.35 15.91
N ASN A 139 -35.26 -0.99 17.04
CA ASN A 139 -36.18 -1.98 17.66
C ASN A 139 -36.54 -3.16 16.74
N ASN A 140 -35.71 -3.44 15.73
CA ASN A 140 -35.90 -4.54 14.81
C ASN A 140 -34.67 -5.48 14.87
N CYS A 141 -34.78 -6.55 15.64
CA CYS A 141 -33.69 -7.53 15.82
C CYS A 141 -33.35 -8.33 14.55
N ASN A 142 -34.09 -8.14 13.46
CA ASN A 142 -33.78 -8.80 12.17
C ASN A 142 -33.09 -7.86 11.17
N ALA A 143 -32.82 -6.61 11.54
CA ALA A 143 -32.18 -5.63 10.69
C ALA A 143 -31.12 -4.83 11.46
N GLY A 144 -30.05 -4.50 10.78
CA GLY A 144 -29.06 -3.53 11.23
C GLY A 144 -29.23 -2.19 10.52
N ILE A 145 -28.35 -1.25 10.84
CA ILE A 145 -28.35 0.09 10.24
C ILE A 145 -27.32 0.23 9.13
N ARG A 146 -26.27 -0.59 9.11
CA ARG A 146 -25.21 -0.63 8.09
C ARG A 146 -24.75 -2.06 7.82
N SER A 147 -24.04 -2.26 6.69
CA SER A 147 -23.51 -3.57 6.33
C SER A 147 -22.14 -3.44 5.69
N ALA A 148 -21.17 -4.17 6.22
CA ALA A 148 -19.86 -4.38 5.59
C ALA A 148 -19.95 -5.24 4.31
N ASN A 149 -20.99 -6.08 4.19
CA ASN A 149 -21.27 -6.78 2.93
C ASN A 149 -22.01 -5.83 1.98
N ASN A 150 -21.26 -5.02 1.24
CA ASN A 150 -21.77 -4.00 0.32
C ASN A 150 -20.95 -3.94 -0.97
N THR A 151 -21.43 -3.15 -1.94
CA THR A 151 -20.82 -2.98 -3.27
C THR A 151 -20.43 -1.53 -3.57
N LEU A 152 -20.22 -0.73 -2.53
CA LEU A 152 -19.80 0.66 -2.68
C LEU A 152 -18.44 0.75 -3.39
N GLN A 153 -18.28 1.79 -4.20
CA GLN A 153 -17.08 2.01 -5.01
C GLN A 153 -16.41 3.34 -4.67
N TYR A 154 -15.10 3.36 -4.65
CA TYR A 154 -14.33 4.59 -4.64
C TYR A 154 -14.31 5.21 -6.06
N PRO A 155 -14.39 6.56 -6.22
CA PRO A 155 -14.59 7.55 -5.18
C PRO A 155 -16.05 7.63 -4.67
N CYS A 156 -16.23 7.95 -3.38
CA CYS A 156 -17.54 8.12 -2.78
C CYS A 156 -17.77 9.58 -2.36
N SER A 157 -18.92 10.16 -2.79
CA SER A 157 -19.29 11.55 -2.51
C SER A 157 -20.61 11.66 -1.70
N GLN A 158 -21.01 10.60 -1.02
CA GLN A 158 -22.21 10.54 -0.20
C GLN A 158 -21.92 11.01 1.25
N ALA A 159 -22.88 10.85 2.15
CA ALA A 159 -22.71 11.14 3.57
C ALA A 159 -21.54 10.31 4.17
N ILE A 160 -20.87 10.85 5.18
CA ILE A 160 -19.67 10.24 5.77
C ILE A 160 -19.90 8.81 6.24
N HIS A 161 -21.04 8.52 6.88
CA HIS A 161 -21.41 7.17 7.31
C HIS A 161 -21.61 6.21 6.13
N THR A 162 -22.17 6.68 5.01
CA THR A 162 -22.34 5.85 3.81
C THR A 162 -20.98 5.56 3.17
N CYS A 163 -20.15 6.60 2.97
CA CYS A 163 -18.83 6.43 2.40
C CYS A 163 -17.89 5.63 3.32
N GLY A 164 -18.05 5.72 4.63
CA GLY A 164 -17.32 4.92 5.61
C GLY A 164 -17.43 3.42 5.35
N GLN A 165 -18.60 2.97 4.88
CA GLN A 165 -18.83 1.55 4.57
C GLN A 165 -17.89 1.00 3.46
N LEU A 166 -17.18 1.86 2.70
CA LEU A 166 -16.13 1.39 1.79
C LEU A 166 -15.03 0.62 2.53
N ILE A 167 -14.54 1.14 3.66
CA ILE A 167 -13.47 0.48 4.42
C ILE A 167 -13.96 -0.81 5.05
N SER A 168 -15.12 -0.78 5.70
CA SER A 168 -15.70 -2.00 6.27
C SER A 168 -16.01 -3.04 5.19
N GLY A 169 -16.37 -2.60 3.98
CA GLY A 169 -16.53 -3.45 2.79
C GLY A 169 -15.22 -4.09 2.36
N CYS A 170 -14.15 -3.31 2.24
CA CYS A 170 -12.81 -3.83 1.93
C CYS A 170 -12.35 -4.87 2.96
N LEU A 171 -12.57 -4.60 4.24
CA LEU A 171 -12.26 -5.54 5.32
C LEU A 171 -13.08 -6.83 5.18
N TRP A 172 -14.39 -6.72 4.94
CA TRP A 172 -15.28 -7.87 4.81
C TRP A 172 -14.93 -8.74 3.60
N ASP A 173 -14.64 -8.12 2.47
CA ASP A 173 -14.27 -8.85 1.26
C ASP A 173 -12.87 -9.48 1.40
N THR A 174 -11.90 -8.80 2.02
CA THR A 174 -10.60 -9.40 2.36
C THR A 174 -10.78 -10.60 3.30
N ARG A 175 -11.66 -10.48 4.30
CA ARG A 175 -12.04 -11.59 5.20
C ARG A 175 -12.57 -12.78 4.41
N ASN A 176 -13.45 -12.54 3.45
CA ASN A 176 -14.04 -13.61 2.63
C ASN A 176 -12.99 -14.31 1.77
N GLU A 177 -12.05 -13.57 1.17
CA GLU A 177 -10.93 -14.14 0.43
C GLU A 177 -10.05 -15.05 1.30
N LEU A 178 -9.69 -14.58 2.50
CA LEU A 178 -8.89 -15.38 3.45
C LEU A 178 -9.62 -16.66 3.90
N VAL A 179 -10.91 -16.56 4.20
CA VAL A 179 -11.74 -17.71 4.59
C VAL A 179 -11.86 -18.72 3.46
N ASN A 180 -12.14 -18.24 2.24
CA ASN A 180 -12.26 -19.09 1.05
C ASN A 180 -10.96 -19.81 0.72
N ALA A 181 -9.82 -19.18 1.04
CA ALA A 181 -8.50 -19.79 0.88
C ALA A 181 -8.10 -20.73 2.04
N GLY A 182 -8.93 -20.85 3.08
CA GLY A 182 -8.66 -21.72 4.23
C GLY A 182 -7.60 -21.16 5.19
N VAL A 183 -7.36 -19.86 5.20
CA VAL A 183 -6.42 -19.22 6.12
C VAL A 183 -6.99 -19.22 7.53
N SER A 184 -6.47 -20.09 8.39
CA SER A 184 -7.06 -20.37 9.73
C SER A 184 -6.96 -19.19 10.71
N ASN A 185 -5.92 -18.36 10.59
CA ASN A 185 -5.66 -17.20 11.45
C ASN A 185 -6.18 -15.87 10.86
N TYR A 186 -7.11 -15.93 9.91
CA TYR A 186 -7.62 -14.74 9.20
C TYR A 186 -8.10 -13.62 10.13
N ARG A 187 -8.71 -13.97 11.27
CA ARG A 187 -9.20 -12.97 12.25
C ARG A 187 -8.06 -12.19 12.90
N ASP A 188 -6.94 -12.84 13.15
CA ASP A 188 -5.78 -12.20 13.76
C ASP A 188 -5.08 -11.29 12.74
N LEU A 189 -4.96 -11.74 11.49
CA LEU A 189 -4.42 -10.94 10.38
C LEU A 189 -5.24 -9.67 10.16
N LEU A 190 -6.57 -9.79 10.05
CA LEU A 190 -7.46 -8.64 9.85
C LEU A 190 -7.35 -7.63 11.00
N LYS A 191 -7.31 -8.09 12.25
CA LYS A 191 -7.13 -7.22 13.41
C LYS A 191 -5.76 -6.51 13.37
N LEU A 192 -4.71 -7.27 13.05
CA LEU A 192 -3.36 -6.73 12.94
C LEU A 192 -3.30 -5.60 11.90
N TRP A 193 -3.77 -5.85 10.68
CA TRP A 193 -3.72 -4.87 9.60
C TRP A 193 -4.64 -3.67 9.86
N CYS A 194 -5.90 -3.92 10.17
CA CYS A 194 -6.88 -2.88 10.37
C CYS A 194 -6.51 -1.93 11.53
N LEU A 195 -6.18 -2.47 12.70
CA LEU A 195 -5.89 -1.66 13.88
C LEU A 195 -4.59 -0.84 13.77
N ASN A 196 -3.57 -1.39 13.12
CA ASN A 196 -2.30 -0.69 12.94
C ASN A 196 -2.30 0.28 11.76
N SER A 197 -3.19 0.12 10.77
CA SER A 197 -3.34 1.06 9.64
C SER A 197 -3.76 2.46 10.09
N VAL A 198 -4.45 2.58 11.22
CA VAL A 198 -4.81 3.87 11.83
C VAL A 198 -3.60 4.79 12.04
N ARG A 199 -2.42 4.23 12.28
CA ARG A 199 -1.19 5.01 12.48
C ARG A 199 -0.51 5.43 11.18
N LEU A 200 -0.81 4.77 10.09
CA LEU A 200 -0.24 5.03 8.76
C LEU A 200 -1.10 6.04 7.99
N HIS A 201 -2.41 5.89 8.06
CA HIS A 201 -3.33 6.80 7.39
C HIS A 201 -3.30 8.21 7.99
N ARG A 202 -3.51 9.21 7.12
CA ARG A 202 -3.64 10.62 7.51
C ARG A 202 -4.79 11.27 6.74
N GLY A 203 -5.67 11.95 7.46
CA GLY A 203 -6.80 12.67 6.88
C GLY A 203 -8.16 12.02 7.14
N ASP A 204 -9.21 12.65 6.65
CA ASP A 204 -10.61 12.32 6.93
C ASP A 204 -11.28 11.50 5.82
N LEU A 205 -10.62 11.44 4.65
CA LEU A 205 -11.19 10.83 3.45
C LEU A 205 -10.66 9.43 3.23
N ILE A 206 -11.47 8.60 2.60
CA ILE A 206 -11.08 7.29 2.11
C ILE A 206 -10.42 7.46 0.74
N ALA A 207 -9.28 6.82 0.54
CA ALA A 207 -8.53 6.83 -0.71
C ALA A 207 -7.75 5.52 -0.91
N PRO A 208 -7.33 5.19 -2.14
CA PRO A 208 -6.64 3.93 -2.45
C PRO A 208 -5.33 3.68 -1.70
N ASN A 209 -4.70 4.72 -1.14
CA ASN A 209 -3.52 4.56 -0.29
C ASN A 209 -3.77 3.72 0.97
N ILE A 210 -5.02 3.57 1.42
CA ILE A 210 -5.37 2.69 2.55
C ILE A 210 -5.02 1.22 2.24
N THR A 211 -5.15 0.81 0.98
CA THR A 211 -4.70 -0.52 0.55
C THR A 211 -3.18 -0.68 0.74
N ILE A 212 -2.41 0.38 0.42
CA ILE A 212 -0.96 0.38 0.64
C ILE A 212 -0.65 0.30 2.13
N ASP A 213 -1.38 1.02 2.99
CA ASP A 213 -1.20 0.95 4.44
C ASP A 213 -1.35 -0.50 4.96
N TRP A 214 -2.34 -1.25 4.45
CA TRP A 214 -2.53 -2.65 4.82
C TRP A 214 -1.42 -3.56 4.27
N LEU A 215 -0.99 -3.33 3.03
CA LEU A 215 0.11 -4.09 2.42
C LEU A 215 1.44 -3.85 3.13
N VAL A 216 1.73 -2.62 3.56
CA VAL A 216 2.92 -2.31 4.38
C VAL A 216 2.92 -3.07 5.71
N LEU A 217 1.74 -3.29 6.30
CA LEU A 217 1.61 -4.06 7.55
C LEU A 217 1.70 -5.58 7.35
N ASP A 218 1.46 -6.06 6.14
CA ASP A 218 1.59 -7.46 5.75
C ASP A 218 2.98 -7.78 5.19
N ASP A 219 3.75 -6.76 4.84
CA ASP A 219 5.05 -6.91 4.19
C ASP A 219 6.11 -7.48 5.14
N ASN A 220 6.99 -8.33 4.62
CA ASN A 220 8.01 -9.04 5.40
C ASN A 220 9.46 -8.74 4.99
N ASP A 221 9.67 -7.91 3.93
CA ASP A 221 11.01 -7.61 3.42
C ASP A 221 11.23 -6.14 3.03
N ALA A 222 10.26 -5.26 3.31
CA ALA A 222 10.26 -3.84 2.98
C ALA A 222 10.26 -3.53 1.47
N ASN A 223 9.69 -4.43 0.65
CA ASN A 223 9.61 -4.28 -0.80
C ASN A 223 8.23 -4.66 -1.37
N LEU A 224 7.31 -3.74 -1.38
CA LEU A 224 5.95 -3.98 -1.92
C LEU A 224 5.92 -4.38 -3.41
N ASN A 225 7.01 -4.15 -4.17
CA ASN A 225 7.04 -4.47 -5.60
C ASN A 225 7.04 -5.98 -5.87
N ASN A 226 7.54 -6.79 -4.92
CA ASN A 226 7.50 -8.26 -5.04
C ASN A 226 6.23 -8.87 -4.44
N GLY A 227 5.30 -8.04 -3.96
CA GLY A 227 4.10 -8.44 -3.24
C GLY A 227 4.36 -8.64 -1.75
N THR A 228 3.30 -9.01 -1.03
CA THR A 228 3.36 -9.33 0.40
C THR A 228 2.78 -10.72 0.64
N PRO A 229 3.00 -11.37 1.79
CA PRO A 229 2.53 -12.74 2.04
C PRO A 229 1.04 -12.98 1.75
N HIS A 230 0.18 -11.96 1.96
CA HIS A 230 -1.26 -12.06 1.73
C HIS A 230 -1.77 -11.05 0.68
N TYR A 231 -0.86 -10.51 -0.16
CA TYR A 231 -1.17 -9.51 -1.19
C TYR A 231 -2.44 -9.85 -1.98
N GLN A 232 -2.54 -11.08 -2.47
CA GLN A 232 -3.67 -11.49 -3.33
C GLN A 232 -5.03 -11.30 -2.66
N TYR A 233 -5.13 -11.56 -1.35
CA TYR A 233 -6.39 -11.45 -0.60
C TYR A 233 -6.73 -10.00 -0.27
N ILE A 234 -5.74 -9.21 0.17
CA ILE A 234 -5.91 -7.78 0.42
C ILE A 234 -6.26 -7.07 -0.88
N ASN A 235 -5.49 -7.29 -1.95
CA ASN A 235 -5.75 -6.69 -3.25
C ASN A 235 -7.12 -7.09 -3.82
N ALA A 236 -7.54 -8.35 -3.70
CA ALA A 236 -8.86 -8.79 -4.16
C ALA A 236 -10.00 -8.11 -3.39
N GLY A 237 -9.91 -8.05 -2.06
CA GLY A 237 -10.92 -7.41 -1.22
C GLY A 237 -11.07 -5.92 -1.53
N PHE A 238 -9.96 -5.20 -1.58
CA PHE A 238 -9.96 -3.75 -1.86
C PHE A 238 -10.31 -3.42 -3.33
N SER A 239 -9.90 -4.25 -4.29
CA SER A 239 -10.23 -4.05 -5.70
C SER A 239 -11.72 -4.10 -5.98
N ARG A 240 -12.51 -4.87 -5.22
CA ARG A 240 -13.98 -4.91 -5.34
C ARG A 240 -14.62 -3.56 -5.00
N HIS A 241 -13.90 -2.71 -4.30
CA HIS A 241 -14.30 -1.36 -3.95
C HIS A 241 -13.55 -0.27 -4.74
N ASN A 242 -12.93 -0.65 -5.87
CA ASN A 242 -12.14 0.23 -6.74
C ASN A 242 -10.94 0.89 -6.02
N MET A 243 -10.33 0.17 -5.09
CA MET A 243 -9.12 0.57 -4.37
C MET A 243 -8.03 -0.51 -4.48
N PRO A 244 -7.55 -0.85 -5.69
CA PRO A 244 -6.54 -1.89 -5.86
C PRO A 244 -5.20 -1.50 -5.24
N GLY A 245 -4.43 -2.50 -4.84
CA GLY A 245 -3.01 -2.33 -4.50
C GLY A 245 -2.14 -2.10 -5.74
N PRO A 246 -0.86 -1.75 -5.56
CA PRO A 246 0.09 -1.59 -6.66
C PRO A 246 0.28 -2.91 -7.41
N ALA A 247 0.55 -2.82 -8.70
CA ALA A 247 0.85 -4.02 -9.49
C ALA A 247 2.15 -4.67 -8.98
N ILE A 248 2.13 -5.98 -8.82
CA ILE A 248 3.32 -6.75 -8.47
C ILE A 248 4.25 -6.81 -9.68
N VAL A 249 5.55 -6.58 -9.46
CA VAL A 249 6.61 -6.73 -10.46
C VAL A 249 7.28 -8.09 -10.25
N GLY A 250 7.21 -8.95 -11.26
CA GLY A 250 7.80 -10.30 -11.17
C GLY A 250 9.31 -10.31 -11.33
N LEU A 251 9.81 -9.59 -12.34
CA LEU A 251 11.24 -9.47 -12.64
C LEU A 251 11.63 -8.01 -12.80
N ASP A 252 12.82 -7.66 -12.33
CA ASP A 252 13.45 -6.37 -12.58
C ASP A 252 14.76 -6.56 -13.36
N PHE A 253 15.37 -5.48 -13.83
CA PHE A 253 16.57 -5.49 -14.64
C PHE A 253 17.61 -4.53 -14.08
N SER A 254 18.85 -4.95 -14.01
CA SER A 254 19.97 -4.09 -13.69
C SER A 254 20.99 -4.05 -14.82
N PHE A 255 21.72 -2.96 -14.91
CA PHE A 255 22.67 -2.69 -15.98
C PHE A 255 24.03 -2.35 -15.35
N PRO A 256 24.88 -3.37 -15.11
CA PRO A 256 26.16 -3.18 -14.41
C PRO A 256 27.09 -2.15 -15.06
N ASP A 257 27.08 -2.07 -16.39
CA ASP A 257 27.90 -1.14 -17.17
C ASP A 257 27.15 0.16 -17.56
N GLY A 258 25.93 0.34 -17.01
CA GLY A 258 25.00 1.39 -17.40
C GLY A 258 24.29 1.14 -18.73
N LEU A 259 23.33 2.01 -19.05
CA LEU A 259 22.59 1.97 -20.31
C LEU A 259 23.34 2.80 -21.37
N PRO A 260 23.71 2.23 -22.52
CA PRO A 260 24.42 2.99 -23.55
C PRO A 260 23.55 4.08 -24.15
N THR A 261 24.04 5.30 -24.16
CA THR A 261 23.46 6.45 -24.89
C THR A 261 24.18 6.68 -26.21
N ASN A 262 25.32 6.04 -26.39
CA ASN A 262 26.15 6.08 -27.58
C ASN A 262 26.58 4.67 -27.98
N LEU A 263 26.45 4.34 -29.25
CA LEU A 263 26.84 3.05 -29.83
C LEU A 263 27.89 3.27 -30.93
N ALA A 264 28.89 2.41 -30.95
CA ALA A 264 29.90 2.47 -31.99
C ALA A 264 29.31 2.02 -33.35
N PRO A 265 29.39 2.86 -34.42
CA PRO A 265 28.79 2.52 -35.70
C PRO A 265 29.60 1.40 -36.41
N ASP A 266 28.91 0.71 -37.31
CA ASP A 266 29.47 -0.30 -38.23
C ASP A 266 30.19 -1.46 -37.53
N ARG A 267 29.90 -1.68 -36.24
CA ARG A 267 30.42 -2.80 -35.45
C ARG A 267 29.39 -3.32 -34.46
N THR A 268 29.67 -4.51 -33.95
CA THR A 268 28.89 -5.09 -32.84
C THR A 268 29.10 -4.29 -31.55
N ASN A 269 27.97 -4.02 -30.84
CA ASN A 269 27.99 -3.38 -29.53
C ASN A 269 27.49 -4.40 -28.50
N THR A 270 28.33 -4.83 -27.59
CA THR A 270 27.99 -5.77 -26.53
C THR A 270 27.40 -4.99 -25.34
N ILE A 271 26.23 -5.39 -24.88
CA ILE A 271 25.56 -4.82 -23.70
C ILE A 271 25.39 -5.92 -22.68
N ARG A 272 25.66 -5.61 -21.41
CA ARG A 272 25.45 -6.50 -20.28
C ARG A 272 24.23 -6.06 -19.50
N PHE A 273 23.43 -7.02 -19.06
CA PHE A 273 22.31 -6.80 -18.15
C PHE A 273 22.08 -8.02 -17.25
N ASP A 274 21.53 -7.78 -16.08
CA ASP A 274 21.13 -8.83 -15.14
C ASP A 274 19.60 -8.79 -14.99
N VAL A 275 18.99 -9.97 -14.82
CA VAL A 275 17.55 -10.11 -14.56
C VAL A 275 17.36 -10.47 -13.10
N LEU A 276 16.74 -9.58 -12.33
CA LEU A 276 16.59 -9.71 -10.89
C LEU A 276 15.24 -10.38 -10.55
N PRO A 277 15.22 -11.48 -9.80
CA PRO A 277 13.99 -12.05 -9.30
C PRO A 277 13.37 -11.12 -8.25
N LEU A 278 12.09 -10.81 -8.40
CA LEU A 278 11.26 -10.16 -7.39
C LEU A 278 10.13 -11.12 -6.96
N ALA A 279 8.93 -10.95 -7.48
CA ALA A 279 7.81 -11.86 -7.19
C ALA A 279 7.86 -13.17 -8.00
N ALA A 280 8.70 -13.26 -9.04
CA ALA A 280 8.84 -14.42 -9.90
C ALA A 280 10.30 -14.81 -10.09
N GLN A 281 10.55 -16.06 -10.51
CA GLN A 281 11.89 -16.52 -10.84
C GLN A 281 12.15 -16.39 -12.33
N PRO A 282 13.31 -15.84 -12.78
CA PRO A 282 13.64 -15.78 -14.18
C PRO A 282 13.74 -17.17 -14.82
N GLU A 283 13.19 -17.33 -16.02
CA GLU A 283 13.44 -18.50 -16.83
C GLU A 283 14.85 -18.43 -17.42
N PRO A 284 15.68 -19.45 -17.25
CA PRO A 284 17.04 -19.47 -17.81
C PRO A 284 17.03 -19.27 -19.32
N ASN A 285 18.01 -18.52 -19.83
CA ASN A 285 18.20 -18.22 -21.26
C ASN A 285 17.03 -17.46 -21.94
N SER A 286 16.14 -16.81 -21.14
CA SER A 286 15.01 -16.07 -21.68
C SER A 286 15.32 -14.61 -22.04
N GLY A 287 16.48 -14.10 -21.63
CA GLY A 287 16.90 -12.72 -21.84
C GLY A 287 17.01 -12.35 -23.33
N ARG A 288 16.47 -11.19 -23.71
CA ARG A 288 16.52 -10.62 -25.06
C ARG A 288 16.67 -9.11 -25.02
N ILE A 289 17.21 -8.55 -26.11
CA ILE A 289 17.08 -7.13 -26.43
C ILE A 289 16.15 -6.98 -27.64
N GLY A 290 15.17 -6.08 -27.52
CA GLY A 290 14.45 -5.57 -28.67
C GLY A 290 15.00 -4.20 -29.05
N TYR A 291 15.14 -3.93 -30.34
CA TYR A 291 15.63 -2.64 -30.81
C TYR A 291 14.97 -2.24 -32.13
N ARG A 292 14.94 -0.96 -32.42
CA ARG A 292 14.51 -0.39 -33.70
C ARG A 292 15.40 0.80 -34.04
N VAL A 293 15.67 0.94 -35.36
CA VAL A 293 16.48 2.03 -35.91
C VAL A 293 15.55 3.06 -36.52
N ASN A 294 15.71 4.34 -36.13
CA ASN A 294 14.96 5.49 -36.66
C ASN A 294 13.42 5.29 -36.65
N GLY A 295 12.89 4.66 -35.59
CA GLY A 295 11.46 4.40 -35.46
C GLY A 295 10.91 3.31 -36.38
N GLY A 296 11.77 2.51 -37.00
CA GLY A 296 11.37 1.36 -37.85
C GLY A 296 10.79 0.20 -37.07
N ALA A 297 10.70 -0.96 -37.72
CA ALA A 297 10.21 -2.19 -37.09
C ALA A 297 11.12 -2.67 -35.96
N VAL A 298 10.54 -3.28 -34.94
CA VAL A 298 11.28 -3.86 -33.83
C VAL A 298 11.92 -5.17 -34.28
N SER A 299 13.22 -5.30 -34.03
CA SER A 299 14.01 -6.54 -34.18
C SER A 299 14.43 -7.05 -32.80
N TYR A 300 14.59 -8.36 -32.66
CA TYR A 300 14.99 -8.98 -31.40
C TYR A 300 16.29 -9.74 -31.57
N VAL A 301 17.16 -9.64 -30.56
CA VAL A 301 18.37 -10.47 -30.41
C VAL A 301 18.28 -11.21 -29.09
N THR A 302 18.50 -12.53 -29.16
CA THR A 302 18.57 -13.36 -27.95
C THR A 302 19.91 -13.10 -27.24
N ALA A 303 19.85 -12.87 -25.95
CA ALA A 303 21.05 -12.69 -25.14
C ALA A 303 21.66 -14.03 -24.74
N THR A 304 22.96 -14.06 -24.57
CA THR A 304 23.71 -15.20 -24.05
C THR A 304 23.77 -15.10 -22.52
N GLN A 305 23.28 -16.11 -21.84
CA GLN A 305 23.42 -16.21 -20.39
C GLN A 305 24.85 -16.62 -20.03
N ILE A 306 25.58 -15.77 -19.30
CA ILE A 306 26.98 -15.99 -18.92
C ILE A 306 27.13 -16.51 -17.48
N ALA A 307 26.12 -16.29 -16.64
CA ALA A 307 25.97 -16.81 -15.28
C ALA A 307 24.47 -16.82 -14.91
N PRO A 308 24.03 -17.43 -13.81
CA PRO A 308 22.64 -17.37 -13.40
C PRO A 308 22.12 -15.93 -13.40
N ASN A 309 21.08 -15.67 -14.19
CA ASN A 309 20.41 -14.37 -14.38
C ASN A 309 21.29 -13.23 -14.97
N GLN A 310 22.52 -13.52 -15.41
CA GLN A 310 23.42 -12.54 -16.01
C GLN A 310 23.55 -12.80 -17.51
N TYR A 311 23.41 -11.76 -18.29
CA TYR A 311 23.32 -11.83 -19.75
C TYR A 311 24.25 -10.84 -20.42
N THR A 312 24.76 -11.26 -21.59
CA THR A 312 25.34 -10.37 -22.58
C THR A 312 24.57 -10.48 -23.88
N VAL A 313 24.42 -9.37 -24.59
CA VAL A 313 23.77 -9.34 -25.90
C VAL A 313 24.56 -8.48 -26.86
N ASP A 314 24.75 -9.00 -28.06
CA ASP A 314 25.46 -8.33 -29.13
C ASP A 314 24.49 -7.68 -30.10
N LEU A 315 24.34 -6.36 -30.02
CA LEU A 315 23.61 -5.59 -31.03
C LEU A 315 24.39 -5.67 -32.37
N PRO A 316 23.75 -5.96 -33.50
CA PRO A 316 24.40 -6.03 -34.78
C PRO A 316 24.97 -4.68 -35.20
N PRO A 317 25.90 -4.64 -36.18
CA PRO A 317 26.39 -3.40 -36.75
C PRO A 317 25.26 -2.50 -37.26
N ILE A 318 25.26 -1.24 -36.82
CA ILE A 318 24.31 -0.21 -37.25
C ILE A 318 25.09 0.94 -37.82
N ALA A 319 24.65 1.49 -38.95
CA ALA A 319 25.33 2.58 -39.62
C ALA A 319 25.48 3.83 -38.75
N CYS A 320 26.44 4.68 -39.03
CA CYS A 320 26.66 5.94 -38.30
C CYS A 320 25.46 6.88 -38.39
N ASN A 321 25.31 7.72 -37.37
CA ASN A 321 24.30 8.77 -37.30
C ASN A 321 22.84 8.25 -37.33
N GLN A 322 22.60 7.12 -36.67
CA GLN A 322 21.26 6.54 -36.52
C GLN A 322 20.79 6.67 -35.08
N ARG A 323 19.48 6.90 -34.87
CA ARG A 323 18.85 6.75 -33.57
C ARG A 323 18.45 5.29 -33.38
N VAL A 324 18.80 4.73 -32.22
CA VAL A 324 18.44 3.37 -31.83
C VAL A 324 17.60 3.44 -30.57
N ASP A 325 16.33 3.07 -30.67
CA ASP A 325 15.50 2.82 -29.49
C ASP A 325 15.60 1.34 -29.14
N TYR A 326 15.86 1.02 -27.86
CA TYR A 326 16.06 -0.37 -27.43
C TYR A 326 15.44 -0.63 -26.06
N PHE A 327 15.17 -1.88 -25.77
CA PHE A 327 14.61 -2.35 -24.51
C PHE A 327 15.01 -3.81 -24.26
N PHE A 328 14.93 -4.22 -23.01
CA PHE A 328 15.24 -5.60 -22.62
C PHE A 328 13.97 -6.34 -22.24
N THR A 329 13.94 -7.65 -22.48
CA THR A 329 12.85 -8.53 -22.07
C THR A 329 13.40 -9.82 -21.48
N ALA A 330 12.67 -10.38 -20.52
CA ALA A 330 12.89 -11.72 -20.00
C ALA A 330 11.55 -12.37 -19.67
N ARG A 331 11.52 -13.69 -19.68
CA ARG A 331 10.37 -14.47 -19.26
C ARG A 331 10.63 -15.04 -17.87
N ALA A 332 9.59 -15.09 -17.03
CA ALA A 332 9.61 -15.78 -15.75
C ALA A 332 9.18 -17.25 -15.93
N GLN A 333 9.48 -18.09 -14.95
CA GLN A 333 9.13 -19.52 -14.95
C GLN A 333 7.62 -19.79 -14.94
N ASP A 334 6.81 -18.80 -14.52
CA ASP A 334 5.35 -18.82 -14.61
C ASP A 334 4.81 -18.43 -16.01
N ASN A 335 5.69 -18.25 -16.99
CA ASN A 335 5.45 -17.78 -18.36
C ASN A 335 5.06 -16.30 -18.49
N SER A 336 5.07 -15.49 -17.41
CA SER A 336 4.90 -14.05 -17.52
C SER A 336 6.11 -13.40 -18.21
N ASN A 337 5.86 -12.32 -18.98
CA ASN A 337 6.90 -11.59 -19.71
C ASN A 337 7.12 -10.22 -19.07
N TRP A 338 8.35 -9.86 -18.87
CA TRP A 338 8.79 -8.63 -18.24
C TRP A 338 9.71 -7.85 -19.15
N SER A 339 9.72 -6.53 -19.01
CA SER A 339 10.54 -5.65 -19.84
C SER A 339 11.12 -4.49 -19.07
N SER A 340 12.27 -4.01 -19.51
CA SER A 340 12.88 -2.76 -19.06
C SER A 340 13.20 -1.88 -20.27
N PRO A 341 12.64 -0.65 -20.36
CA PRO A 341 11.70 -0.09 -19.40
C PRO A 341 10.34 -0.83 -19.42
N ALA A 342 9.58 -0.67 -18.33
CA ALA A 342 8.21 -1.17 -18.29
C ALA A 342 7.37 -0.57 -19.42
N GLY A 343 6.49 -1.36 -20.03
CA GLY A 343 5.67 -0.93 -21.15
C GLY A 343 6.35 -0.99 -22.54
N ALA A 344 7.53 -1.64 -22.64
CA ALA A 344 8.12 -1.91 -23.94
C ALA A 344 7.18 -2.79 -24.81
N PRO A 345 7.19 -2.63 -26.15
CA PRO A 345 8.11 -1.82 -26.96
C PRO A 345 7.73 -0.34 -27.09
N THR A 346 6.60 0.11 -26.49
CA THR A 346 6.18 1.52 -26.57
C THR A 346 7.13 2.42 -25.81
N ALA A 347 7.50 2.04 -24.60
CA ALA A 347 8.60 2.64 -23.85
C ALA A 347 9.94 1.99 -24.28
N ALA A 348 10.98 2.78 -24.47
CA ALA A 348 12.30 2.31 -24.85
C ALA A 348 13.39 3.28 -24.38
N TYR A 349 14.57 2.75 -24.13
CA TYR A 349 15.79 3.54 -23.99
C TYR A 349 16.23 4.02 -25.37
N ALA A 350 17.03 5.10 -25.42
CA ALA A 350 17.51 5.66 -26.66
C ALA A 350 19.03 5.81 -26.67
N ALA A 351 19.62 5.45 -27.78
CA ALA A 351 21.03 5.70 -28.10
C ALA A 351 21.18 6.30 -29.51
N VAL A 352 22.33 6.87 -29.78
CA VAL A 352 22.72 7.27 -31.13
C VAL A 352 23.98 6.54 -31.54
N THR A 353 24.09 6.21 -32.83
CA THR A 353 25.34 5.64 -33.36
C THR A 353 26.25 6.75 -33.85
N ASN A 354 27.34 6.95 -33.17
CA ASN A 354 28.40 7.88 -33.63
C ASN A 354 29.77 7.36 -33.20
N TYR A 355 30.79 7.87 -33.85
CA TYR A 355 32.14 7.66 -33.35
C TYR A 355 32.32 8.48 -32.07
N GLU A 356 32.82 7.82 -31.02
CA GLU A 356 33.26 8.58 -29.86
C GLU A 356 34.25 9.64 -30.30
N PRO A 357 34.14 10.89 -29.82
CA PRO A 357 35.14 11.88 -30.12
C PRO A 357 36.50 11.31 -29.70
N THR A 358 37.42 11.23 -30.63
CA THR A 358 38.77 10.75 -30.34
C THR A 358 39.28 11.54 -29.13
N PRO A 359 39.76 10.88 -28.06
CA PRO A 359 40.24 11.61 -26.90
C PRO A 359 41.31 12.58 -27.39
N VAL A 360 41.21 13.83 -26.99
CA VAL A 360 42.16 14.85 -27.35
C VAL A 360 43.53 14.39 -26.85
N ARG A 361 44.33 13.83 -27.78
CA ARG A 361 45.66 13.33 -27.45
C ARG A 361 46.66 14.46 -27.23
N LEU A 362 46.30 15.62 -27.73
CA LEU A 362 47.09 16.84 -27.60
C LEU A 362 46.15 18.05 -27.62
N ALA A 363 46.23 18.87 -26.61
CA ALA A 363 45.58 20.20 -26.56
C ALA A 363 46.67 21.21 -26.36
N ASP A 364 46.76 22.19 -27.29
CA ASP A 364 47.65 23.30 -27.19
C ASP A 364 46.83 24.59 -27.52
N ASN A 365 46.83 25.54 -26.63
CA ASN A 365 46.23 26.84 -26.86
C ASN A 365 47.19 27.84 -27.54
N PHE A 366 48.37 27.36 -27.91
CA PHE A 366 49.46 28.11 -28.55
C PHE A 366 49.99 29.30 -27.73
N GLN A 367 49.66 29.37 -26.44
CA GLN A 367 50.19 30.41 -25.54
C GLN A 367 51.58 30.07 -25.00
N THR A 368 51.92 28.76 -24.94
CA THR A 368 53.21 28.24 -24.47
C THR A 368 53.92 27.56 -25.66
N ASN A 369 55.25 27.72 -25.77
CA ASN A 369 55.98 27.01 -26.78
C ASN A 369 56.17 25.56 -26.40
N LEU A 370 55.40 24.65 -27.02
CA LEU A 370 55.49 23.20 -26.84
C LEU A 370 56.41 22.52 -27.85
N GLY A 371 57.24 23.28 -28.55
CA GLY A 371 58.23 22.72 -29.47
C GLY A 371 57.70 22.42 -30.88
N TRP A 372 56.57 23.00 -31.29
CA TRP A 372 56.07 22.80 -32.65
C TRP A 372 57.02 23.37 -33.68
N ALA A 373 57.40 22.54 -34.64
CA ALA A 373 58.13 22.98 -35.82
C ALA A 373 57.14 23.31 -36.95
N VAL A 374 57.22 24.51 -37.49
CA VAL A 374 56.43 24.91 -38.64
C VAL A 374 57.24 24.69 -39.88
N THR A 375 56.79 23.82 -40.77
CA THR A 375 57.38 23.63 -42.08
C THR A 375 56.38 24.08 -43.16
N ASN A 376 56.78 25.03 -44.00
CA ASN A 376 55.97 25.47 -45.13
C ASN A 376 56.11 24.49 -46.29
N GLY A 377 54.99 24.12 -46.92
CA GLY A 377 55.00 23.34 -48.15
C GLY A 377 55.65 24.15 -49.31
N THR A 378 56.24 23.43 -50.25
CA THR A 378 56.79 24.06 -51.48
C THR A 378 55.67 24.72 -52.27
N GLY A 379 55.73 26.02 -52.43
CA GLY A 379 54.69 26.81 -53.12
C GLY A 379 53.88 27.77 -52.22
N LEU A 380 54.10 27.78 -50.92
CA LEU A 380 53.45 28.75 -50.02
C LEU A 380 54.19 30.09 -50.17
N THR A 381 53.51 31.08 -50.80
CA THR A 381 54.07 32.39 -51.06
C THR A 381 53.72 33.44 -49.99
N ALA A 382 52.72 33.16 -49.19
CA ALA A 382 52.29 34.01 -48.04
C ALA A 382 51.43 33.20 -47.07
N GLY A 383 51.34 33.63 -45.81
CA GLY A 383 50.43 33.04 -44.81
C GLY A 383 50.98 31.85 -44.05
N SER A 384 52.31 31.76 -43.86
CA SER A 384 52.91 30.74 -42.99
C SER A 384 52.40 30.91 -41.54
N TRP A 385 52.18 29.78 -40.89
CA TRP A 385 51.72 29.78 -39.52
C TRP A 385 52.78 30.34 -38.58
N GLN A 386 52.39 31.28 -37.72
CA GLN A 386 53.23 31.86 -36.70
C GLN A 386 52.51 31.88 -35.37
N ARG A 387 53.20 31.51 -34.30
CA ARG A 387 52.68 31.71 -32.97
C ARG A 387 52.80 33.19 -32.63
N ALA A 388 51.62 33.82 -32.37
CA ALA A 388 51.61 35.21 -31.84
C ALA A 388 51.90 35.15 -30.33
N ILE A 389 52.72 36.06 -29.86
CA ILE A 389 53.00 36.29 -28.43
C ILE A 389 52.13 37.39 -27.94
#